data_9bd9bd05c6b8e50eb85adb45289cd298
#
_entry.id   9bd9bd05c6b8e50eb85adb45289cd298
#
_cell.length_a   1.000
_cell.length_b   1.000
_cell.length_c   1.000
_cell.angle_alpha   90.00
_cell.angle_beta   90.00
_cell.angle_gamma   90.00
#
_symmetry.space_group_name_H-M   'P 1'
#
loop_
_entity.id
_entity.type
_entity.pdbx_description
1 polymer ?
#
loop_
_entity_poly.entity_id
_entity_poly.type
_entity_poly.pdbx_seq_one_letter_code
_entity_poly.pdbx_strand_id
1 'polypeptide(L)'
;MDGAVSDQHTTNTTRPPQPVSPLQQAANAIKPQSSDPVRNLEPVHADEPEIREARWTGRLLIFLRVMAVLSMAKGLYHWAVVSGVTGPPDGFEYQPTPWQTATVFFAVIDLVAAVGLWLAAAWGAVVWLTACVSMAAVEVFFPQVYGGRLIVVGVEGLLLFSYLALAIQSAREHPN
;
A
#
# COMPACT_ATOMS: atom_id res chain seq x y z
N MET A 1 78.04 22.61 9.00
CA MET A 1 77.50 22.05 7.76
C MET A 1 76.01 22.11 7.91
N ASP A 2 75.39 23.24 7.83
CA ASP A 2 74.90 24.08 6.75
C ASP A 2 73.93 23.33 5.84
N GLY A 3 72.69 23.65 6.00
CA GLY A 3 71.57 23.22 5.18
C GLY A 3 70.38 24.18 5.37
N ALA A 4 70.45 25.32 4.69
CA ALA A 4 69.47 26.37 4.73
C ALA A 4 68.11 25.89 4.18
N VAL A 5 67.05 26.04 4.95
CA VAL A 5 65.65 25.95 4.51
C VAL A 5 65.22 27.32 4.01
N SER A 6 64.97 27.42 2.72
CA SER A 6 64.47 28.60 2.03
C SER A 6 62.97 28.72 2.25
N ASP A 7 62.59 29.68 3.11
CA ASP A 7 61.20 30.17 3.19
C ASP A 7 60.82 30.92 1.95
N GLN A 8 60.03 30.33 1.05
CA GLN A 8 59.35 31.05 -0.02
C GLN A 8 58.04 31.68 0.52
N HIS A 9 58.14 32.86 0.98
CA HIS A 9 57.01 33.74 1.30
C HIS A 9 56.37 34.17 -0.02
N THR A 10 55.33 33.47 -0.46
CA THR A 10 54.51 33.95 -1.59
C THR A 10 53.62 35.09 -1.10
N THR A 11 54.07 36.30 -1.37
CA THR A 11 53.30 37.53 -1.20
C THR A 11 52.15 37.53 -2.22
N ASN A 12 50.93 37.19 -1.74
CA ASN A 12 49.70 37.33 -2.52
C ASN A 12 49.39 38.84 -2.66
N THR A 13 49.90 39.45 -3.72
CA THR A 13 49.59 40.82 -4.09
C THR A 13 48.15 40.90 -4.53
N THR A 14 47.27 41.28 -3.65
CA THR A 14 45.87 41.58 -3.93
C THR A 14 45.80 42.80 -4.84
N ARG A 15 45.82 42.60 -6.16
CA ARG A 15 45.59 43.64 -7.15
C ARG A 15 44.16 44.19 -6.95
N PRO A 16 43.97 45.50 -6.76
CA PRO A 16 42.67 46.09 -6.64
C PRO A 16 41.82 45.77 -7.89
N PRO A 17 40.52 45.54 -7.76
CA PRO A 17 39.65 45.24 -8.89
C PRO A 17 39.70 46.41 -9.87
N GLN A 18 40.09 46.11 -11.10
CA GLN A 18 40.12 47.11 -12.17
C GLN A 18 38.68 47.48 -12.56
N PRO A 19 38.36 48.77 -12.81
CA PRO A 19 37.06 49.15 -13.28
C PRO A 19 36.81 48.54 -14.65
N VAL A 20 35.85 47.62 -14.74
CA VAL A 20 35.43 47.00 -16.02
C VAL A 20 34.83 48.08 -16.93
N SER A 21 35.35 48.17 -18.17
CA SER A 21 34.89 49.15 -19.13
C SER A 21 33.41 48.94 -19.48
N PRO A 22 32.66 50.04 -19.79
CA PRO A 22 31.24 49.90 -20.17
C PRO A 22 30.99 48.90 -21.31
N LEU A 23 31.97 48.77 -22.22
CA LEU A 23 31.92 47.80 -23.32
C LEU A 23 32.03 46.34 -22.81
N GLN A 24 32.80 46.08 -21.76
CA GLN A 24 32.89 44.74 -21.14
C GLN A 24 31.66 44.40 -20.35
N GLN A 25 31.02 45.38 -19.71
CA GLN A 25 29.71 45.19 -19.06
C GLN A 25 28.62 44.87 -20.09
N ALA A 26 28.59 45.58 -21.21
CA ALA A 26 27.65 45.31 -22.30
C ALA A 26 27.89 43.92 -22.92
N ALA A 27 29.15 43.54 -23.13
CA ALA A 27 29.48 42.21 -23.67
C ALA A 27 29.10 41.05 -22.71
N ASN A 28 29.20 41.27 -21.39
CA ASN A 28 28.76 40.32 -20.39
C ASN A 28 27.22 40.23 -20.25
N ALA A 29 26.52 41.34 -20.54
CA ALA A 29 25.06 41.38 -20.59
C ALA A 29 24.46 40.64 -21.82
N ILE A 30 25.26 40.60 -22.93
CA ILE A 30 24.86 39.92 -24.19
C ILE A 30 25.33 38.46 -24.22
N LYS A 31 26.10 38.02 -23.20
CA LYS A 31 26.43 36.59 -23.12
C LYS A 31 25.13 35.81 -23.00
N PRO A 32 24.74 35.02 -24.02
CA PRO A 32 23.52 34.24 -23.93
C PRO A 32 23.67 33.39 -22.71
N GLN A 33 22.78 33.59 -21.76
CA GLN A 33 22.57 32.63 -20.66
C GLN A 33 22.17 31.35 -21.37
N SER A 34 23.13 30.44 -21.53
CA SER A 34 22.89 29.17 -22.16
C SER A 34 21.91 28.42 -21.24
N SER A 35 20.64 28.77 -21.44
CA SER A 35 19.52 27.93 -21.03
C SER A 35 19.53 26.74 -21.98
N ASP A 36 20.56 25.88 -21.86
CA ASP A 36 20.51 24.54 -22.43
C ASP A 36 19.42 23.77 -21.67
N PRO A 37 18.24 23.61 -22.27
CA PRO A 37 17.18 22.81 -21.64
C PRO A 37 17.61 21.36 -21.46
N VAL A 38 18.67 20.94 -22.16
CA VAL A 38 19.25 19.60 -22.06
C VAL A 38 20.13 19.41 -20.81
N ARG A 39 20.67 20.51 -20.25
CA ARG A 39 21.54 20.45 -19.06
C ARG A 39 20.76 20.28 -17.76
N ASN A 40 19.46 20.55 -17.79
CA ASN A 40 18.54 20.31 -16.68
C ASN A 40 17.87 18.92 -16.74
N LEU A 41 18.23 18.10 -17.72
CA LEU A 41 18.00 16.66 -17.70
C LEU A 41 19.14 15.98 -16.93
N GLU A 42 19.44 16.50 -15.73
CA GLU A 42 20.10 15.67 -14.74
C GLU A 42 19.21 14.43 -14.59
N PRO A 43 19.74 13.21 -14.81
CA PRO A 43 18.93 12.04 -14.55
C PRO A 43 18.44 12.19 -13.12
N VAL A 44 17.11 12.27 -12.97
CA VAL A 44 16.49 12.20 -11.67
C VAL A 44 17.08 10.93 -11.07
N HIS A 45 18.07 11.10 -10.20
CA HIS A 45 18.53 10.03 -9.36
C HIS A 45 17.28 9.65 -8.60
N ALA A 46 16.68 8.55 -9.04
CA ALA A 46 15.71 7.83 -8.23
C ALA A 46 16.48 7.48 -6.97
N ASP A 47 16.35 8.33 -5.97
CA ASP A 47 17.02 8.15 -4.69
C ASP A 47 16.64 6.76 -4.18
N GLU A 48 17.65 5.93 -3.94
CA GLU A 48 17.52 4.56 -3.39
C GLU A 48 16.65 4.39 -2.13
N PRO A 49 16.17 5.45 -1.44
CA PRO A 49 15.19 5.31 -0.35
C PRO A 49 13.88 4.63 -0.77
N GLU A 50 13.40 4.81 -2.00
CA GLU A 50 12.12 4.23 -2.45
C GLU A 50 12.08 2.70 -2.40
N ILE A 51 13.20 2.02 -2.58
CA ILE A 51 13.25 0.54 -2.56
C ILE A 51 13.03 0.00 -1.15
N ARG A 52 13.39 0.76 -0.12
CA ARG A 52 13.22 0.36 1.27
C ARG A 52 11.80 0.61 1.78
N GLU A 53 11.20 1.69 1.32
CA GLU A 53 9.84 2.10 1.68
C GLU A 53 8.77 1.20 1.05
N ALA A 54 9.03 0.65 -0.14
CA ALA A 54 8.12 -0.26 -0.83
C ALA A 54 7.91 -1.63 -0.15
N ARG A 55 8.69 -2.01 0.87
CA ARG A 55 8.65 -3.39 1.41
C ARG A 55 7.39 -3.70 2.20
N TRP A 56 6.90 -2.80 3.04
CA TRP A 56 5.67 -3.01 3.81
C TRP A 56 4.44 -2.84 2.94
N THR A 57 4.45 -1.86 2.05
CA THR A 57 3.41 -1.67 1.04
C THR A 57 3.30 -2.89 0.13
N GLY A 58 4.43 -3.48 -0.30
CA GLY A 58 4.44 -4.73 -1.06
C GLY A 58 3.86 -5.92 -0.28
N ARG A 59 4.18 -6.06 1.01
CA ARG A 59 3.62 -7.10 1.88
C ARG A 59 2.12 -6.92 2.09
N LEU A 60 1.67 -5.69 2.30
CA LEU A 60 0.26 -5.37 2.41
C LEU A 60 -0.47 -5.74 1.11
N LEU A 61 0.09 -5.41 -0.04
CA LEU A 61 -0.51 -5.75 -1.34
C LEU A 61 -0.63 -7.27 -1.54
N ILE A 62 0.40 -8.03 -1.20
CA ILE A 62 0.36 -9.50 -1.26
C ILE A 62 -0.72 -10.03 -0.32
N PHE A 63 -0.79 -9.52 0.92
CA PHE A 63 -1.82 -9.89 1.87
C PHE A 63 -3.23 -9.62 1.31
N LEU A 64 -3.47 -8.42 0.74
CA LEU A 64 -4.76 -8.08 0.12
C LEU A 64 -5.11 -9.02 -1.03
N ARG A 65 -4.14 -9.43 -1.86
CA ARG A 65 -4.36 -10.39 -2.95
C ARG A 65 -4.72 -11.78 -2.43
N VAL A 66 -4.04 -12.26 -1.39
CA VAL A 66 -4.37 -13.53 -0.73
C VAL A 66 -5.78 -13.48 -0.14
N MET A 67 -6.11 -12.40 0.57
CA MET A 67 -7.46 -12.22 1.13
C MET A 67 -8.54 -12.11 0.06
N ALA A 68 -8.23 -11.48 -1.09
CA ALA A 68 -9.15 -11.45 -2.23
C ALA A 68 -9.48 -12.85 -2.76
N VAL A 69 -8.46 -13.72 -2.91
CA VAL A 69 -8.66 -15.11 -3.34
C VAL A 69 -9.46 -15.89 -2.32
N LEU A 70 -9.17 -15.74 -1.02
CA LEU A 70 -9.93 -16.42 0.05
C LEU A 70 -11.38 -15.95 0.10
N SER A 71 -11.63 -14.64 0.00
CA SER A 71 -13.00 -14.10 -0.06
C SER A 71 -13.74 -14.56 -1.31
N MET A 72 -13.07 -14.63 -2.45
CA MET A 72 -13.66 -15.19 -3.67
C MET A 72 -14.05 -16.65 -3.48
N ALA A 73 -13.16 -17.48 -2.95
CA ALA A 73 -13.44 -18.90 -2.71
C ALA A 73 -14.61 -19.09 -1.73
N LYS A 74 -14.65 -18.31 -0.66
CA LYS A 74 -15.73 -18.32 0.35
C LYS A 74 -17.06 -17.89 -0.29
N GLY A 75 -17.09 -16.78 -1.03
CA GLY A 75 -18.29 -16.32 -1.72
C GLY A 75 -18.82 -17.34 -2.74
N LEU A 76 -17.93 -17.94 -3.54
CA LEU A 76 -18.30 -18.99 -4.49
C LEU A 76 -18.80 -20.26 -3.78
N TYR A 77 -18.24 -20.62 -2.63
CA TYR A 77 -18.76 -21.72 -1.82
C TYR A 77 -20.20 -21.46 -1.37
N HIS A 78 -20.50 -20.26 -0.85
CA HIS A 78 -21.87 -19.88 -0.49
C HIS A 78 -22.81 -19.89 -1.70
N TRP A 79 -22.36 -19.46 -2.87
CA TRP A 79 -23.13 -19.58 -4.11
C TRP A 79 -23.37 -21.02 -4.53
N ALA A 80 -22.39 -21.90 -4.38
CA ALA A 80 -22.54 -23.32 -4.66
C ALA A 80 -23.58 -23.97 -3.73
N VAL A 81 -23.66 -23.52 -2.46
CA VAL A 81 -24.70 -23.93 -1.51
C VAL A 81 -26.07 -23.43 -1.94
N VAL A 82 -26.20 -22.15 -2.32
CA VAL A 82 -27.47 -21.57 -2.80
C VAL A 82 -27.96 -22.27 -4.08
N SER A 83 -27.04 -22.63 -4.97
CA SER A 83 -27.37 -23.33 -6.23
C SER A 83 -27.60 -24.83 -6.08
N GLY A 84 -27.49 -25.38 -4.87
CA GLY A 84 -27.67 -26.80 -4.62
C GLY A 84 -26.56 -27.71 -5.16
N VAL A 85 -25.41 -27.12 -5.57
CA VAL A 85 -24.23 -27.90 -5.99
C VAL A 85 -23.56 -28.57 -4.81
N THR A 86 -23.61 -27.92 -3.66
CA THR A 86 -23.10 -28.43 -2.37
C THR A 86 -24.02 -27.94 -1.26
N GLY A 87 -23.88 -28.47 -0.04
CA GLY A 87 -24.66 -28.02 1.10
C GLY A 87 -25.47 -29.13 1.76
N PRO A 88 -26.53 -28.76 2.52
CA PRO A 88 -27.33 -29.74 3.24
C PRO A 88 -28.09 -30.69 2.28
N PRO A 89 -28.24 -31.97 2.67
CA PRO A 89 -28.88 -32.96 1.79
C PRO A 89 -30.34 -32.66 1.46
N ASP A 90 -31.02 -31.91 2.34
CA ASP A 90 -32.45 -31.56 2.17
C ASP A 90 -32.62 -30.38 1.21
N GLY A 91 -31.51 -29.76 0.76
CA GLY A 91 -31.53 -28.58 -0.12
C GLY A 91 -31.59 -27.23 0.60
N PHE A 92 -31.22 -26.18 -0.12
CA PHE A 92 -31.16 -24.79 0.42
C PHE A 92 -32.55 -24.30 0.85
N GLU A 93 -33.59 -24.64 0.08
CA GLU A 93 -34.94 -24.15 0.27
C GLU A 93 -35.60 -24.62 1.57
N TYR A 94 -35.18 -25.77 2.09
CA TYR A 94 -35.72 -26.35 3.32
C TYR A 94 -35.01 -25.90 4.60
N GLN A 95 -33.98 -25.05 4.46
CA GLN A 95 -33.25 -24.55 5.62
C GLN A 95 -34.00 -23.37 6.28
N PRO A 96 -33.77 -23.11 7.60
CA PRO A 96 -34.37 -21.98 8.27
C PRO A 96 -34.05 -20.65 7.58
N THR A 97 -35.04 -19.74 7.52
CA THR A 97 -34.90 -18.43 6.88
C THR A 97 -33.68 -17.62 7.34
N PRO A 98 -33.29 -17.59 8.65
CA PRO A 98 -32.08 -16.88 9.08
C PRO A 98 -30.81 -17.46 8.42
N TRP A 99 -30.73 -18.78 8.27
CA TRP A 99 -29.60 -19.45 7.64
C TRP A 99 -29.54 -19.15 6.14
N GLN A 100 -30.69 -19.18 5.44
CA GLN A 100 -30.78 -18.82 4.02
C GLN A 100 -30.33 -17.37 3.79
N THR A 101 -30.85 -16.44 4.59
CA THR A 101 -30.52 -15.02 4.51
C THR A 101 -29.04 -14.77 4.74
N ALA A 102 -28.46 -15.36 5.78
CA ALA A 102 -27.04 -15.25 6.08
C ALA A 102 -26.19 -15.81 4.93
N THR A 103 -26.55 -16.98 4.40
CA THR A 103 -25.82 -17.64 3.30
C THR A 103 -25.82 -16.77 2.02
N VAL A 104 -26.98 -16.21 1.63
CA VAL A 104 -27.05 -15.30 0.48
C VAL A 104 -26.28 -14.00 0.73
N PHE A 105 -26.38 -13.44 1.93
CA PHE A 105 -25.64 -12.25 2.32
C PHE A 105 -24.12 -12.44 2.16
N PHE A 106 -23.58 -13.56 2.70
CA PHE A 106 -22.14 -13.85 2.57
C PHE A 106 -21.76 -14.22 1.14
N ALA A 107 -22.62 -14.87 0.37
CA ALA A 107 -22.38 -15.14 -1.04
C ALA A 107 -22.14 -13.86 -1.85
N VAL A 108 -22.83 -12.77 -1.51
CA VAL A 108 -22.69 -11.47 -2.20
C VAL A 108 -21.54 -10.65 -1.63
N ILE A 109 -21.50 -10.45 -0.30
CA ILE A 109 -20.55 -9.52 0.31
C ILE A 109 -19.12 -9.99 0.16
N ASP A 110 -18.85 -11.30 0.23
CA ASP A 110 -17.51 -11.86 0.06
C ASP A 110 -17.01 -11.69 -1.38
N LEU A 111 -17.86 -11.80 -2.40
CA LEU A 111 -17.47 -11.54 -3.79
C LEU A 111 -17.19 -10.06 -4.05
N VAL A 112 -18.01 -9.16 -3.49
CA VAL A 112 -17.77 -7.72 -3.58
C VAL A 112 -16.46 -7.36 -2.88
N ALA A 113 -16.22 -7.89 -1.69
CA ALA A 113 -14.96 -7.72 -0.97
C ALA A 113 -13.76 -8.23 -1.80
N ALA A 114 -13.88 -9.41 -2.42
CA ALA A 114 -12.84 -10.00 -3.25
C ALA A 114 -12.42 -9.07 -4.39
N VAL A 115 -13.39 -8.49 -5.10
CA VAL A 115 -13.10 -7.52 -6.19
C VAL A 115 -12.39 -6.29 -5.65
N GLY A 116 -12.88 -5.69 -4.57
CA GLY A 116 -12.27 -4.49 -3.98
C GLY A 116 -10.86 -4.73 -3.45
N LEU A 117 -10.62 -5.86 -2.79
CA LEU A 117 -9.30 -6.26 -2.31
C LEU A 117 -8.34 -6.56 -3.47
N TRP A 118 -8.82 -7.19 -4.54
CA TRP A 118 -8.02 -7.45 -5.73
C TRP A 118 -7.52 -6.16 -6.38
N LEU A 119 -8.37 -5.16 -6.46
CA LEU A 119 -8.04 -3.82 -6.95
C LEU A 119 -7.21 -3.00 -5.95
N ALA A 120 -6.94 -3.51 -4.75
CA ALA A 120 -6.31 -2.79 -3.66
C ALA A 120 -7.01 -1.44 -3.35
N ALA A 121 -8.31 -1.39 -3.54
CA ALA A 121 -9.12 -0.20 -3.29
C ALA A 121 -9.47 -0.09 -1.80
N ALA A 122 -9.46 1.12 -1.26
CA ALA A 122 -9.76 1.35 0.17
C ALA A 122 -11.15 0.84 0.56
N TRP A 123 -12.16 0.98 -0.31
CA TRP A 123 -13.50 0.47 -0.06
C TRP A 123 -13.54 -1.07 0.02
N GLY A 124 -12.65 -1.78 -0.70
CA GLY A 124 -12.56 -3.24 -0.65
C GLY A 124 -12.18 -3.74 0.74
N ALA A 125 -11.23 -3.08 1.41
CA ALA A 125 -10.88 -3.39 2.78
C ALA A 125 -12.05 -3.14 3.76
N VAL A 126 -12.80 -2.06 3.56
CA VAL A 126 -13.98 -1.76 4.39
C VAL A 126 -15.07 -2.83 4.23
N VAL A 127 -15.37 -3.23 3.00
CA VAL A 127 -16.37 -4.29 2.72
C VAL A 127 -15.91 -5.63 3.32
N TRP A 128 -14.64 -5.97 3.17
CA TRP A 128 -14.07 -7.18 3.75
C TRP A 128 -14.14 -7.17 5.29
N LEU A 129 -13.76 -6.06 5.94
CA LEU A 129 -13.90 -5.91 7.39
C LEU A 129 -15.35 -6.06 7.84
N THR A 130 -16.29 -5.49 7.09
CA THR A 130 -17.72 -5.63 7.35
C THR A 130 -18.15 -7.10 7.25
N ALA A 131 -17.69 -7.84 6.24
CA ALA A 131 -17.97 -9.26 6.10
C ALA A 131 -17.44 -10.07 7.29
N CYS A 132 -16.17 -9.85 7.71
CA CYS A 132 -15.57 -10.51 8.87
C CYS A 132 -16.33 -10.21 10.17
N VAL A 133 -16.64 -8.94 10.44
CA VAL A 133 -17.38 -8.55 11.64
C VAL A 133 -18.80 -9.14 11.63
N SER A 134 -19.47 -9.14 10.46
CA SER A 134 -20.80 -9.76 10.32
C SER A 134 -20.76 -11.26 10.55
N MET A 135 -19.73 -11.97 10.06
CA MET A 135 -19.58 -13.40 10.28
C MET A 135 -19.34 -13.70 11.77
N ALA A 136 -18.42 -12.96 12.40
CA ALA A 136 -18.18 -13.09 13.83
C ALA A 136 -19.45 -12.81 14.65
N ALA A 137 -20.22 -11.80 14.27
CA ALA A 137 -21.49 -11.47 14.94
C ALA A 137 -22.51 -12.62 14.77
N VAL A 138 -22.66 -13.18 13.58
CA VAL A 138 -23.56 -14.33 13.34
C VAL A 138 -23.13 -15.54 14.17
N GLU A 139 -21.84 -15.87 14.21
CA GLU A 139 -21.33 -17.02 14.97
C GLU A 139 -21.51 -16.85 16.50
N VAL A 140 -21.38 -15.62 17.01
CA VAL A 140 -21.48 -15.34 18.46
C VAL A 140 -22.93 -15.17 18.90
N PHE A 141 -23.73 -14.37 18.19
CA PHE A 141 -25.08 -14.03 18.60
C PHE A 141 -26.16 -14.97 18.06
N PHE A 142 -25.88 -15.69 16.99
CA PHE A 142 -26.80 -16.61 16.33
C PHE A 142 -26.16 -17.99 16.07
N PRO A 143 -25.67 -18.68 17.12
CA PRO A 143 -24.96 -19.97 16.96
C PRO A 143 -25.83 -21.03 16.28
N GLN A 144 -27.16 -20.88 16.30
CA GLN A 144 -28.09 -21.75 15.58
C GLN A 144 -27.96 -21.67 14.05
N VAL A 145 -27.33 -20.61 13.51
CA VAL A 145 -27.19 -20.42 12.04
C VAL A 145 -26.09 -21.32 11.49
N TYR A 146 -24.88 -21.24 12.05
CA TYR A 146 -23.72 -22.01 11.56
C TYR A 146 -23.08 -22.93 12.61
N GLY A 147 -23.70 -23.08 13.77
CA GLY A 147 -23.24 -23.98 14.82
C GLY A 147 -22.27 -23.39 15.83
N GLY A 148 -22.08 -22.06 15.83
CA GLY A 148 -21.27 -21.33 16.83
C GLY A 148 -19.79 -21.77 16.84
N ARG A 149 -19.17 -21.85 15.69
CA ARG A 149 -17.78 -22.30 15.53
C ARG A 149 -16.79 -21.23 15.96
N LEU A 150 -16.47 -21.14 17.24
CA LEU A 150 -15.53 -20.16 17.81
C LEU A 150 -14.14 -20.18 17.11
N ILE A 151 -13.77 -21.29 16.50
CA ILE A 151 -12.53 -21.39 15.73
C ILE A 151 -12.58 -20.48 14.48
N VAL A 152 -13.75 -20.33 13.84
CA VAL A 152 -13.94 -19.42 12.70
C VAL A 152 -13.76 -17.99 13.16
N VAL A 153 -14.37 -17.61 14.27
CA VAL A 153 -14.22 -16.27 14.89
C VAL A 153 -12.76 -15.99 15.24
N GLY A 154 -12.05 -16.99 15.77
CA GLY A 154 -10.62 -16.87 16.08
C GLY A 154 -9.75 -16.63 14.85
N VAL A 155 -10.00 -17.38 13.77
CA VAL A 155 -9.27 -17.23 12.50
C VAL A 155 -9.57 -15.86 11.87
N GLU A 156 -10.83 -15.43 11.82
CA GLU A 156 -11.20 -14.12 11.29
C GLU A 156 -10.61 -12.98 12.13
N GLY A 157 -10.62 -13.09 13.45
CA GLY A 157 -9.96 -12.15 14.35
C GLY A 157 -8.46 -12.05 14.12
N LEU A 158 -7.77 -13.18 13.89
CA LEU A 158 -6.35 -13.20 13.56
C LEU A 158 -6.06 -12.51 12.23
N LEU A 159 -6.88 -12.76 11.20
CA LEU A 159 -6.74 -12.12 9.89
C LEU A 159 -6.96 -10.61 9.98
N LEU A 160 -7.97 -10.19 10.74
CA LEU A 160 -8.27 -8.78 10.99
C LEU A 160 -7.11 -8.09 11.71
N PHE A 161 -6.56 -8.71 12.75
CA PHE A 161 -5.40 -8.20 13.47
C PHE A 161 -4.16 -8.10 12.57
N SER A 162 -3.92 -9.12 11.73
CA SER A 162 -2.82 -9.13 10.76
C SER A 162 -2.94 -7.97 9.75
N TYR A 163 -4.15 -7.74 9.24
CA TYR A 163 -4.43 -6.61 8.36
C TYR A 163 -4.12 -5.28 9.05
N LEU A 164 -4.64 -5.08 10.26
CA LEU A 164 -4.45 -3.84 11.00
C LEU A 164 -2.96 -3.58 11.31
N ALA A 165 -2.22 -4.60 11.69
CA ALA A 165 -0.78 -4.50 11.94
C ALA A 165 -0.02 -4.09 10.66
N LEU A 166 -0.32 -4.71 9.51
CA LEU A 166 0.29 -4.37 8.24
C LEU A 166 -0.09 -2.96 7.77
N ALA A 167 -1.35 -2.58 7.92
CA ALA A 167 -1.84 -1.25 7.54
C ALA A 167 -1.18 -0.14 8.38
N ILE A 168 -1.05 -0.34 9.70
CA ILE A 168 -0.37 0.62 10.59
C ILE A 168 1.12 0.72 10.23
N GLN A 169 1.79 -0.39 9.92
CA GLN A 169 3.20 -0.36 9.54
C GLN A 169 3.41 0.33 8.21
N SER A 170 2.56 0.05 7.22
CA SER A 170 2.58 0.73 5.93
C SER A 170 2.32 2.24 6.04
N ALA A 171 1.38 2.64 6.90
CA ALA A 171 1.10 4.06 7.16
C ALA A 171 2.26 4.80 7.83
N ARG A 172 3.07 4.11 8.65
CA ARG A 172 4.26 4.69 9.29
C ARG A 172 5.43 4.91 8.33
N GLU A 173 5.45 4.23 7.20
CA GLU A 173 6.48 4.42 6.16
C GLU A 173 6.24 5.68 5.32
N HIS A 174 5.01 6.21 5.32
CA HIS A 174 4.64 7.43 4.61
C HIS A 174 4.10 8.48 5.61
N PRO A 175 4.94 9.06 6.47
CA PRO A 175 4.52 10.21 7.26
C PRO A 175 4.33 11.40 6.31
N ASN A 176 3.12 11.95 6.26
CA ASN A 176 2.79 13.18 5.54
C ASN A 176 3.64 14.35 6.03
#